data_060e8af58d613ed2c7d61a592d6c74d9
#
_entry.id   060e8af58d613ed2c7d61a592d6c74d9
#
_cell.length_a   1.000
_cell.length_b   1.000
_cell.length_c   1.000
_cell.angle_alpha   90.00
_cell.angle_beta   90.00
_cell.angle_gamma   90.00
#
_symmetry.space_group_name_H-M   'P 1'
#
loop_
_entity.id
_entity.type
_entity.pdbx_description
1 polymer ?
#
loop_
_entity_poly.entity_id
_entity_poly.type
_entity_poly.pdbx_seq_one_letter_code
_entity_poly.pdbx_strand_id
1 'polypeptide(L)'
;MKITDILKLAMKNLTGHKRIMLRVAVSVLTVVLLCCSAAVFVSAVTDELSDIQYKHIDQACATVFPYSDTAKQAEDTADDIISKITAVSEVISCNVGYQYDIYTTSEYLNSISQSNYSEDHLVKDITLICGDDMKKTASVDMMRQYKHILAVDMRYDVISENQRIGFEHNYPDKQIFLYGRNISGDDEVVISEDFLSELGFTREEMERLTGNRVSLKRTDNGEIYLDGFTVCGIASSEAAASVFEQSSMMITKSAAEKTKLCYSDATVSLYDDS
;
A
#
# COMPACT_ATOMS: atom_id res chain seq x y z
N MET A 1 -22.07 -64.60 -35.23
CA MET A 1 -20.79 -64.75 -34.56
C MET A 1 -21.00 -64.30 -33.10
N LYS A 2 -20.77 -65.17 -32.14
CA LYS A 2 -21.03 -64.81 -30.72
C LYS A 2 -19.90 -63.90 -30.23
N ILE A 3 -20.20 -62.92 -29.35
CA ILE A 3 -19.23 -61.97 -28.77
C ILE A 3 -18.01 -62.71 -28.18
N THR A 4 -18.24 -63.92 -27.63
CA THR A 4 -17.21 -64.80 -27.12
C THR A 4 -16.22 -65.26 -28.19
N ASP A 5 -16.64 -65.44 -29.46
CA ASP A 5 -15.78 -65.92 -30.57
C ASP A 5 -14.92 -64.69 -31.06
N ILE A 6 -15.45 -63.51 -31.05
CA ILE A 6 -14.71 -62.27 -31.38
C ILE A 6 -13.63 -62.04 -30.32
N LEU A 7 -13.97 -62.13 -29.05
CA LEU A 7 -13.02 -62.01 -27.94
C LEU A 7 -11.89 -63.06 -27.99
N LYS A 8 -12.22 -64.31 -28.28
CA LYS A 8 -11.23 -65.37 -28.45
C LYS A 8 -10.31 -65.11 -29.64
N LEU A 9 -10.85 -64.64 -30.78
CA LEU A 9 -10.05 -64.33 -31.96
C LEU A 9 -9.15 -63.10 -31.69
N ALA A 10 -9.65 -62.09 -31.01
CA ALA A 10 -8.88 -60.95 -30.58
C ALA A 10 -7.75 -61.33 -29.62
N MET A 11 -8.04 -62.15 -28.61
CA MET A 11 -7.03 -62.69 -27.69
C MET A 11 -5.97 -63.55 -28.39
N LYS A 12 -6.35 -64.36 -29.36
CA LYS A 12 -5.43 -65.21 -30.14
C LYS A 12 -4.51 -64.35 -31.04
N ASN A 13 -5.04 -63.32 -31.66
CA ASN A 13 -4.24 -62.31 -32.42
C ASN A 13 -3.31 -61.54 -31.52
N LEU A 14 -3.78 -61.12 -30.35
CA LEU A 14 -3.00 -60.42 -29.34
C LEU A 14 -1.80 -61.24 -28.84
N THR A 15 -2.02 -62.53 -28.56
CA THR A 15 -0.94 -63.43 -28.11
C THR A 15 0.06 -63.81 -29.20
N GLY A 16 -0.36 -63.80 -30.50
CA GLY A 16 0.51 -64.00 -31.64
C GLY A 16 1.53 -62.92 -31.90
N HIS A 17 1.24 -61.69 -31.49
CA HIS A 17 2.09 -60.50 -31.73
C HIS A 17 2.70 -59.94 -30.42
N LYS A 18 3.17 -60.80 -29.53
CA LYS A 18 3.70 -60.41 -28.20
C LYS A 18 4.67 -59.20 -28.23
N ARG A 19 5.56 -59.14 -29.22
CA ARG A 19 6.55 -58.05 -29.35
C ARG A 19 5.90 -56.72 -29.73
N ILE A 20 4.85 -56.76 -30.57
CA ILE A 20 4.12 -55.54 -30.96
C ILE A 20 3.28 -55.05 -29.79
N MET A 21 2.58 -55.95 -29.10
CA MET A 21 1.82 -55.67 -27.90
C MET A 21 2.68 -55.07 -26.79
N LEU A 22 3.87 -55.61 -26.55
CA LEU A 22 4.80 -55.08 -25.57
C LEU A 22 5.22 -53.64 -25.93
N ARG A 23 5.52 -53.36 -27.21
CA ARG A 23 5.88 -52.01 -27.68
C ARG A 23 4.73 -51.01 -27.49
N VAL A 24 3.51 -51.42 -27.86
CA VAL A 24 2.31 -50.56 -27.67
C VAL A 24 2.07 -50.32 -26.18
N ALA A 25 2.15 -51.36 -25.34
CA ALA A 25 1.96 -51.19 -23.90
C ALA A 25 3.00 -50.25 -23.27
N VAL A 26 4.27 -50.41 -23.66
CA VAL A 26 5.35 -49.53 -23.20
C VAL A 26 5.11 -48.10 -23.69
N SER A 27 4.72 -47.90 -24.96
CA SER A 27 4.43 -46.54 -25.47
C SER A 27 3.26 -45.87 -24.74
N VAL A 28 2.17 -46.62 -24.49
CA VAL A 28 1.02 -46.10 -23.74
C VAL A 28 1.42 -45.75 -22.29
N LEU A 29 2.18 -46.65 -21.64
CA LEU A 29 2.67 -46.40 -20.28
C LEU A 29 3.56 -45.16 -20.22
N THR A 30 4.45 -45.01 -21.21
CA THR A 30 5.32 -43.82 -21.29
C THR A 30 4.51 -42.53 -21.45
N VAL A 31 3.50 -42.52 -22.33
CA VAL A 31 2.62 -41.36 -22.53
C VAL A 31 1.85 -41.06 -21.26
N VAL A 32 1.28 -42.07 -20.59
CA VAL A 32 0.55 -41.86 -19.32
C VAL A 32 1.48 -41.27 -18.24
N LEU A 33 2.69 -41.82 -18.10
CA LEU A 33 3.67 -41.32 -17.14
C LEU A 33 4.07 -39.85 -17.44
N LEU A 34 4.26 -39.50 -18.72
CA LEU A 34 4.57 -38.13 -19.13
C LEU A 34 3.39 -37.19 -18.84
N CYS A 35 2.17 -37.58 -19.12
CA CYS A 35 0.99 -36.81 -18.82
C CYS A 35 0.80 -36.62 -17.30
N CYS A 36 0.98 -37.66 -16.51
CA CYS A 36 0.90 -37.58 -15.06
C CYS A 36 2.01 -36.67 -14.47
N SER A 37 3.24 -36.80 -14.94
CA SER A 37 4.34 -35.95 -14.48
C SER A 37 4.14 -34.50 -14.87
N ALA A 38 3.64 -34.22 -16.08
CA ALA A 38 3.30 -32.89 -16.51
C ALA A 38 2.16 -32.27 -15.65
N ALA A 39 1.12 -33.05 -15.34
CA ALA A 39 0.02 -32.61 -14.48
C ALA A 39 0.49 -32.28 -13.06
N VAL A 40 1.34 -33.12 -12.47
CA VAL A 40 1.92 -32.88 -11.15
C VAL A 40 2.83 -31.66 -11.17
N PHE A 41 3.63 -31.47 -12.22
CA PHE A 41 4.50 -30.30 -12.36
C PHE A 41 3.69 -29.03 -12.51
N VAL A 42 2.64 -29.03 -13.35
CA VAL A 42 1.75 -27.86 -13.50
C VAL A 42 1.06 -27.53 -12.19
N SER A 43 0.54 -28.54 -11.47
CA SER A 43 -0.08 -28.31 -10.16
C SER A 43 0.91 -27.71 -9.17
N ALA A 44 2.10 -28.27 -9.03
CA ALA A 44 3.12 -27.79 -8.12
C ALA A 44 3.57 -26.33 -8.45
N VAL A 45 3.75 -26.03 -9.75
CA VAL A 45 4.10 -24.66 -10.18
C VAL A 45 2.95 -23.71 -9.94
N THR A 46 1.70 -24.14 -10.16
CA THR A 46 0.52 -23.30 -9.91
C THR A 46 0.35 -23.04 -8.42
N ASP A 47 0.54 -24.05 -7.58
CA ASP A 47 0.45 -23.92 -6.13
C ASP A 47 1.57 -22.99 -5.61
N GLU A 48 2.80 -23.13 -6.11
CA GLU A 48 3.91 -22.28 -5.71
C GLU A 48 3.77 -20.83 -6.21
N LEU A 49 3.28 -20.62 -7.44
CA LEU A 49 2.95 -19.29 -7.96
C LEU A 49 1.78 -18.65 -7.19
N SER A 50 0.78 -19.44 -6.83
CA SER A 50 -0.32 -19.01 -5.98
C SER A 50 0.19 -18.57 -4.61
N ASP A 51 1.02 -19.40 -3.96
CA ASP A 51 1.63 -19.07 -2.66
C ASP A 51 2.49 -17.82 -2.71
N ILE A 52 3.30 -17.65 -3.77
CA ILE A 52 4.10 -16.43 -3.97
C ILE A 52 3.18 -15.22 -4.18
N GLN A 53 2.13 -15.36 -4.96
CA GLN A 53 1.19 -14.29 -5.26
C GLN A 53 0.37 -13.90 -4.04
N TYR A 54 -0.05 -14.85 -3.20
CA TYR A 54 -0.82 -14.59 -1.98
C TYR A 54 0.05 -14.13 -0.79
N LYS A 55 1.32 -14.52 -0.72
CA LYS A 55 2.25 -14.03 0.32
C LYS A 55 2.66 -12.58 0.17
N HIS A 56 2.47 -11.98 -1.00
CA HIS A 56 2.94 -10.63 -1.30
C HIS A 56 1.82 -9.63 -1.60
N ILE A 57 0.55 -10.05 -1.49
CA ILE A 57 -0.61 -9.18 -1.67
C ILE A 57 -1.34 -9.12 -0.33
N ASP A 58 -1.69 -7.91 0.08
CA ASP A 58 -2.63 -7.69 1.17
C ASP A 58 -3.87 -8.55 0.92
N GLN A 59 -4.17 -9.49 1.81
CA GLN A 59 -5.25 -10.45 1.60
C GLN A 59 -6.62 -9.77 1.59
N ALA A 60 -6.74 -8.63 2.27
CA ALA A 60 -7.89 -7.75 2.20
C ALA A 60 -7.46 -6.30 2.46
N CYS A 61 -7.91 -5.40 1.59
CA CYS A 61 -7.80 -3.97 1.81
C CYS A 61 -9.20 -3.38 1.79
N ALA A 62 -9.55 -2.64 2.81
CA ALA A 62 -10.83 -1.94 2.91
C ALA A 62 -10.58 -0.45 3.09
N THR A 63 -11.15 0.37 2.20
CA THR A 63 -11.17 1.81 2.36
C THR A 63 -12.47 2.23 3.03
N VAL A 64 -12.35 2.96 4.13
CA VAL A 64 -13.50 3.42 4.92
C VAL A 64 -13.77 4.88 4.55
N PHE A 65 -14.86 5.11 3.82
CA PHE A 65 -15.37 6.44 3.46
C PHE A 65 -16.59 6.76 4.33
N PRO A 66 -16.44 7.28 5.53
CA PRO A 66 -17.59 7.60 6.37
C PRO A 66 -18.27 8.86 5.85
N TYR A 67 -19.55 8.73 5.47
CA TYR A 67 -20.40 9.87 5.17
C TYR A 67 -20.91 10.47 6.47
N SER A 68 -20.60 11.74 6.69
CA SER A 68 -21.03 12.45 7.87
C SER A 68 -21.08 13.95 7.62
N ASP A 69 -21.82 14.67 8.48
CA ASP A 69 -22.02 16.11 8.34
C ASP A 69 -20.76 16.94 8.64
N THR A 70 -19.78 16.34 9.32
CA THR A 70 -18.52 17.01 9.66
C THR A 70 -17.32 16.06 9.52
N ALA A 71 -16.14 16.63 9.22
CA ALA A 71 -14.91 15.85 9.11
C ALA A 71 -14.58 15.09 10.42
N LYS A 72 -14.77 15.72 11.58
CA LYS A 72 -14.52 15.05 12.89
C LYS A 72 -15.46 13.89 13.14
N GLN A 73 -16.74 14.02 12.81
CA GLN A 73 -17.69 12.94 12.94
C GLN A 73 -17.42 11.80 11.97
N ALA A 74 -16.93 12.12 10.77
CA ALA A 74 -16.47 11.14 9.80
C ALA A 74 -15.28 10.35 10.33
N GLU A 75 -14.29 11.01 10.91
CA GLU A 75 -13.12 10.39 11.53
C GLU A 75 -13.52 9.49 12.71
N ASP A 76 -14.37 9.97 13.63
CA ASP A 76 -14.85 9.19 14.77
C ASP A 76 -15.64 7.93 14.31
N THR A 77 -16.39 8.03 13.20
CA THR A 77 -17.09 6.89 12.59
C THR A 77 -16.11 5.90 11.96
N ALA A 78 -15.06 6.38 11.30
CA ALA A 78 -14.00 5.54 10.76
C ALA A 78 -13.29 4.77 11.87
N ASP A 79 -12.97 5.42 12.99
CA ASP A 79 -12.34 4.78 14.15
C ASP A 79 -13.21 3.65 14.73
N ASP A 80 -14.52 3.85 14.84
CA ASP A 80 -15.44 2.82 15.30
C ASP A 80 -15.51 1.62 14.36
N ILE A 81 -15.53 1.87 13.04
CA ILE A 81 -15.52 0.82 12.03
C ILE A 81 -14.19 0.06 12.06
N ILE A 82 -13.06 0.76 12.07
CA ILE A 82 -11.71 0.17 12.12
C ILE A 82 -11.56 -0.69 13.38
N SER A 83 -11.99 -0.18 14.53
CA SER A 83 -11.92 -0.93 15.78
C SER A 83 -12.73 -2.24 15.76
N LYS A 84 -13.86 -2.25 15.03
CA LYS A 84 -14.66 -3.46 14.83
C LYS A 84 -14.00 -4.44 13.87
N ILE A 85 -13.38 -3.95 12.78
CA ILE A 85 -12.66 -4.79 11.82
C ILE A 85 -11.46 -5.45 12.50
N THR A 86 -10.66 -4.67 13.21
CA THR A 86 -9.43 -5.16 13.86
C THR A 86 -9.70 -6.02 15.11
N ALA A 87 -10.90 -5.99 15.66
CA ALA A 87 -11.31 -6.86 16.75
C ALA A 87 -11.75 -8.27 16.31
N VAL A 88 -11.82 -8.53 15.00
CA VAL A 88 -12.12 -9.87 14.47
C VAL A 88 -10.94 -10.80 14.76
N SER A 89 -11.23 -11.96 15.36
CA SER A 89 -10.20 -12.88 15.87
C SER A 89 -9.31 -13.50 14.78
N GLU A 90 -9.76 -13.47 13.53
CA GLU A 90 -9.02 -13.95 12.37
C GLU A 90 -8.01 -12.91 11.81
N VAL A 91 -8.06 -11.65 12.27
CA VAL A 91 -7.10 -10.62 11.88
C VAL A 91 -5.84 -10.77 12.73
N ILE A 92 -4.75 -11.22 12.11
CA ILE A 92 -3.48 -11.48 12.79
C ILE A 92 -2.61 -10.23 12.81
N SER A 93 -2.56 -9.51 11.68
CA SER A 93 -1.82 -8.26 11.53
C SER A 93 -2.61 -7.29 10.67
N CYS A 94 -2.49 -6.00 10.93
CA CYS A 94 -3.11 -4.97 10.11
C CYS A 94 -2.29 -3.70 10.10
N ASN A 95 -2.42 -2.96 8.99
CA ASN A 95 -1.95 -1.59 8.85
C ASN A 95 -3.17 -0.68 8.76
N VAL A 96 -3.13 0.44 9.44
CA VAL A 96 -4.22 1.42 9.43
C VAL A 96 -3.65 2.79 9.12
N GLY A 97 -4.05 3.32 7.98
CA GLY A 97 -3.68 4.64 7.51
C GLY A 97 -4.89 5.56 7.42
N TYR A 98 -4.72 6.81 7.83
CA TYR A 98 -5.71 7.88 7.70
C TYR A 98 -5.15 8.93 6.77
N GLN A 99 -5.92 9.35 5.79
CA GLN A 99 -5.52 10.40 4.86
C GLN A 99 -6.08 11.75 5.29
N TYR A 100 -5.22 12.75 5.32
CA TYR A 100 -5.58 14.13 5.60
C TYR A 100 -5.16 15.04 4.45
N ASP A 101 -6.08 15.87 4.00
CA ASP A 101 -5.81 16.79 2.90
C ASP A 101 -5.01 18.01 3.36
N ILE A 102 -4.04 18.41 2.55
CA ILE A 102 -3.25 19.62 2.77
C ILE A 102 -3.79 20.85 2.02
N TYR A 103 -4.77 20.66 1.16
CA TYR A 103 -5.33 21.75 0.31
C TYR A 103 -6.70 22.24 0.75
N THR A 104 -7.38 21.51 1.65
CA THR A 104 -8.64 21.98 2.26
C THR A 104 -8.48 22.17 3.75
N THR A 105 -9.29 23.05 4.34
CA THR A 105 -9.32 23.24 5.80
C THR A 105 -10.55 22.57 6.40
N SER A 106 -10.45 22.09 7.64
CA SER A 106 -11.59 21.52 8.37
C SER A 106 -12.72 22.54 8.53
N GLU A 107 -12.40 23.83 8.66
CA GLU A 107 -13.38 24.92 8.70
C GLU A 107 -14.18 25.00 7.40
N TYR A 108 -13.52 24.83 6.26
CA TYR A 108 -14.17 24.84 4.96
C TYR A 108 -15.06 23.62 4.76
N LEU A 109 -14.59 22.40 5.04
CA LEU A 109 -15.41 21.20 4.89
C LEU A 109 -16.61 21.20 5.85
N ASN A 110 -16.48 21.73 7.05
CA ASN A 110 -17.61 21.93 7.96
C ASN A 110 -18.63 22.96 7.44
N SER A 111 -18.21 23.88 6.56
CA SER A 111 -19.09 24.90 5.95
C SER A 111 -19.78 24.41 4.68
N ILE A 112 -19.26 23.39 3.99
CA ILE A 112 -19.78 22.86 2.71
C ILE A 112 -21.09 22.08 2.88
N SER A 113 -21.48 21.68 4.07
CA SER A 113 -22.74 20.93 4.27
C SER A 113 -23.98 21.59 3.66
N GLN A 114 -23.86 22.81 3.11
CA GLN A 114 -24.90 23.51 2.41
C GLN A 114 -24.40 24.32 1.19
N SER A 115 -24.18 23.67 0.06
CA SER A 115 -24.45 24.16 -1.29
C SER A 115 -23.57 25.18 -2.01
N ASN A 116 -22.46 25.70 -1.52
CA ASN A 116 -21.65 26.62 -2.31
C ASN A 116 -20.14 26.29 -2.23
N TYR A 117 -19.68 25.50 -3.16
CA TYR A 117 -18.26 25.31 -3.41
C TYR A 117 -17.67 26.64 -3.92
N SER A 118 -16.78 27.24 -3.16
CA SER A 118 -16.03 28.43 -3.56
C SER A 118 -14.54 28.11 -3.58
N GLU A 119 -13.90 28.28 -4.74
CA GLU A 119 -12.46 28.08 -4.93
C GLU A 119 -11.60 28.98 -4.03
N ASP A 120 -12.19 30.06 -3.48
CA ASP A 120 -11.49 31.01 -2.61
C ASP A 120 -11.05 30.41 -1.25
N HIS A 121 -11.58 29.24 -0.88
CA HIS A 121 -11.23 28.54 0.35
C HIS A 121 -10.17 27.46 0.18
N LEU A 122 -9.76 27.16 -1.04
CA LEU A 122 -8.69 26.21 -1.29
C LEU A 122 -7.33 26.80 -0.94
N VAL A 123 -6.47 25.96 -0.40
CA VAL A 123 -5.07 26.33 -0.16
C VAL A 123 -4.38 26.51 -1.49
N LYS A 124 -3.84 27.70 -1.78
CA LYS A 124 -3.18 28.00 -3.07
C LYS A 124 -1.71 27.58 -3.04
N ASP A 125 -1.02 27.95 -1.98
CA ASP A 125 0.41 27.71 -1.84
C ASP A 125 0.74 27.16 -0.46
N ILE A 126 1.67 26.22 -0.40
CA ILE A 126 2.24 25.68 0.82
C ILE A 126 3.73 25.98 0.91
N THR A 127 4.22 26.12 2.12
CA THR A 127 5.63 26.38 2.40
C THR A 127 6.14 25.38 3.42
N LEU A 128 7.21 24.67 3.07
CA LEU A 128 8.01 23.89 4.01
C LEU A 128 9.18 24.74 4.51
N ILE A 129 9.33 24.81 5.82
CA ILE A 129 10.38 25.59 6.50
C ILE A 129 11.21 24.62 7.32
N CYS A 130 12.53 24.70 7.20
CA CYS A 130 13.49 23.99 8.03
C CYS A 130 14.55 24.98 8.54
N GLY A 131 14.46 25.33 9.83
CA GLY A 131 15.33 26.36 10.40
C GLY A 131 15.12 27.72 9.74
N ASP A 132 16.16 28.57 9.81
CA ASP A 132 16.12 29.92 9.24
C ASP A 132 16.55 29.95 7.76
N ASP A 133 17.29 28.94 7.29
CA ASP A 133 17.98 28.96 6.01
C ASP A 133 17.26 28.23 4.88
N MET A 134 16.42 27.27 5.21
CA MET A 134 15.71 26.48 4.21
C MET A 134 14.22 26.73 4.25
N LYS A 135 13.75 27.41 3.22
CA LYS A 135 12.32 27.70 3.01
C LYS A 135 11.99 27.52 1.55
N LYS A 136 11.06 26.60 1.25
CA LYS A 136 10.59 26.35 -0.11
C LYS A 136 9.07 26.45 -0.15
N THR A 137 8.57 27.05 -1.22
CA THR A 137 7.13 27.24 -1.46
C THR A 137 6.74 26.68 -2.80
N ALA A 138 5.64 25.97 -2.86
CA ALA A 138 5.04 25.50 -4.10
C ALA A 138 3.52 25.77 -4.12
N SER A 139 2.99 25.93 -5.33
CA SER A 139 1.56 26.01 -5.55
C SER A 139 0.95 24.62 -5.50
N VAL A 140 -0.11 24.45 -4.72
CA VAL A 140 -0.84 23.18 -4.59
C VAL A 140 -1.47 22.77 -5.91
N ASP A 141 -1.88 23.72 -6.76
CA ASP A 141 -2.43 23.44 -8.08
C ASP A 141 -1.39 22.82 -9.05
N MET A 142 -0.11 23.15 -8.85
CA MET A 142 0.99 22.61 -9.62
C MET A 142 1.43 21.22 -9.16
N MET A 143 1.06 20.82 -7.94
CA MET A 143 1.32 19.49 -7.40
C MET A 143 0.43 18.48 -8.10
N ARG A 144 1.04 17.58 -8.84
CA ARG A 144 0.32 16.54 -9.61
C ARG A 144 -0.20 15.41 -8.73
N GLN A 145 0.57 15.10 -7.69
CA GLN A 145 0.34 14.01 -6.75
C GLN A 145 0.73 14.49 -5.35
N TYR A 146 0.60 13.64 -4.33
CA TYR A 146 1.11 13.93 -2.99
C TYR A 146 0.41 15.11 -2.28
N LYS A 147 -0.91 15.21 -2.45
CA LYS A 147 -1.73 16.25 -1.77
C LYS A 147 -2.22 15.83 -0.39
N HIS A 148 -1.87 14.64 0.05
CA HIS A 148 -2.33 14.07 1.31
C HIS A 148 -1.17 13.85 2.26
N ILE A 149 -1.48 13.88 3.55
CA ILE A 149 -0.61 13.40 4.63
C ILE A 149 -1.20 12.09 5.12
N LEU A 150 -0.39 11.05 5.18
CA LEU A 150 -0.75 9.77 5.75
C LEU A 150 -0.50 9.82 7.26
N ALA A 151 -1.54 9.60 8.04
CA ALA A 151 -1.40 9.43 9.47
C ALA A 151 -1.58 7.96 9.83
N VAL A 152 -0.55 7.35 10.41
CA VAL A 152 -0.56 5.94 10.77
C VAL A 152 -0.87 5.75 12.25
N ASP A 153 -1.67 4.76 12.53
CA ASP A 153 -1.97 4.39 13.92
C ASP A 153 -0.88 3.48 14.47
N MET A 154 -0.09 3.99 15.40
CA MET A 154 1.03 3.27 16.02
C MET A 154 0.63 2.04 16.85
N ARG A 155 -0.65 1.77 17.01
CA ARG A 155 -1.16 0.50 17.58
C ARG A 155 -1.02 -0.67 16.62
N TYR A 156 -0.83 -0.38 15.33
CA TYR A 156 -0.72 -1.33 14.23
C TYR A 156 0.64 -1.18 13.54
N ASP A 157 0.92 -2.06 12.59
CA ASP A 157 2.16 -2.00 11.84
C ASP A 157 2.19 -0.74 10.95
N VAL A 158 3.24 0.07 11.08
CA VAL A 158 3.42 1.27 10.25
C VAL A 158 3.77 0.89 8.80
N ILE A 159 4.63 -0.10 8.65
CA ILE A 159 4.92 -0.79 7.40
C ILE A 159 4.89 -2.27 7.72
N SER A 160 3.95 -2.99 7.16
CA SER A 160 3.85 -4.42 7.39
C SER A 160 5.01 -5.18 6.72
N GLU A 161 5.26 -6.39 7.19
CA GLU A 161 6.24 -7.29 6.59
C GLU A 161 5.90 -7.56 5.11
N ASN A 162 4.61 -7.74 4.79
CA ASN A 162 4.16 -7.96 3.41
C ASN A 162 4.40 -6.74 2.51
N GLN A 163 4.16 -5.52 3.01
CA GLN A 163 4.51 -4.30 2.26
C GLN A 163 6.02 -4.21 2.01
N ARG A 164 6.83 -4.56 3.01
CA ARG A 164 8.29 -4.57 2.89
C ARG A 164 8.76 -5.59 1.87
N ILE A 165 8.27 -6.83 1.95
CA ILE A 165 8.62 -7.92 1.01
C ILE A 165 8.12 -7.58 -0.40
N GLY A 166 6.89 -7.07 -0.54
CA GLY A 166 6.35 -6.64 -1.83
C GLY A 166 7.16 -5.51 -2.46
N PHE A 167 7.61 -4.55 -1.65
CA PHE A 167 8.50 -3.49 -2.12
C PHE A 167 9.85 -4.05 -2.59
N GLU A 168 10.52 -4.88 -1.79
CA GLU A 168 11.80 -5.50 -2.12
C GLU A 168 11.70 -6.38 -3.38
N HIS A 169 10.58 -7.07 -3.56
CA HIS A 169 10.33 -7.89 -4.76
C HIS A 169 10.17 -7.02 -6.03
N ASN A 170 9.40 -5.95 -5.95
CA ASN A 170 9.12 -5.08 -7.09
C ASN A 170 10.28 -4.13 -7.40
N TYR A 171 11.08 -3.79 -6.41
CA TYR A 171 12.16 -2.81 -6.49
C TYR A 171 13.44 -3.32 -5.82
N PRO A 172 14.07 -4.42 -6.33
CA PRO A 172 15.17 -5.12 -5.64
C PRO A 172 16.41 -4.26 -5.40
N ASP A 173 16.62 -3.21 -6.21
CA ASP A 173 17.77 -2.31 -6.11
C ASP A 173 17.44 -0.99 -5.39
N LYS A 174 16.25 -0.89 -4.79
CA LYS A 174 15.77 0.33 -4.14
C LYS A 174 15.62 0.15 -2.64
N GLN A 175 15.62 1.27 -1.93
CA GLN A 175 15.38 1.32 -0.50
C GLN A 175 14.07 2.06 -0.23
N ILE A 176 13.35 1.64 0.80
CA ILE A 176 12.13 2.33 1.25
C ILE A 176 12.48 3.76 1.66
N PHE A 177 13.55 3.94 2.41
CA PHE A 177 14.04 5.25 2.82
C PHE A 177 15.35 5.57 2.11
N LEU A 178 15.41 6.72 1.44
CA LEU A 178 16.67 7.27 0.90
C LEU A 178 17.59 7.73 2.02
N TYR A 179 17.01 8.34 3.05
CA TYR A 179 17.70 8.84 4.22
C TYR A 179 16.87 8.55 5.47
N GLY A 180 17.53 8.27 6.57
CA GLY A 180 16.90 8.11 7.86
C GLY A 180 16.14 6.79 8.05
N ARG A 181 14.99 6.84 8.72
CA ARG A 181 14.20 5.70 9.17
C ARG A 181 12.71 6.01 9.21
N ASN A 182 11.92 5.00 9.53
CA ASN A 182 10.49 5.14 9.78
C ASN A 182 10.19 5.96 11.05
N ILE A 183 8.96 6.48 11.16
CA ILE A 183 8.49 7.18 12.36
C ILE A 183 8.48 6.25 13.58
N SER A 184 8.74 6.80 14.75
CA SER A 184 8.67 6.11 16.03
C SER A 184 8.05 6.95 17.15
N GLY A 185 7.65 8.18 16.86
CA GLY A 185 7.07 9.12 17.82
C GLY A 185 6.21 10.19 17.19
N ASP A 186 5.41 10.87 18.03
CA ASP A 186 4.42 11.87 17.61
C ASP A 186 5.03 13.19 17.10
N ASP A 187 6.29 13.43 17.35
CA ASP A 187 7.02 14.62 16.89
C ASP A 187 7.89 14.34 15.67
N GLU A 188 7.68 13.21 15.02
CA GLU A 188 8.44 12.78 13.85
C GLU A 188 7.59 12.82 12.58
N VAL A 189 8.27 13.04 11.44
CA VAL A 189 7.68 13.01 10.12
C VAL A 189 8.61 12.31 9.14
N VAL A 190 8.04 11.45 8.28
CA VAL A 190 8.67 10.99 7.04
C VAL A 190 8.13 11.83 5.90
N ILE A 191 8.99 12.26 4.99
CA ILE A 191 8.61 13.08 3.83
C ILE A 191 8.98 12.32 2.56
N SER A 192 8.12 12.37 1.54
CA SER A 192 8.42 11.73 0.25
C SER A 192 9.43 12.54 -0.56
N GLU A 193 10.32 11.84 -1.29
CA GLU A 193 11.28 12.44 -2.22
C GLU A 193 10.56 13.29 -3.28
N ASP A 194 9.45 12.79 -3.81
CA ASP A 194 8.69 13.46 -4.87
C ASP A 194 8.10 14.77 -4.39
N PHE A 195 7.50 14.78 -3.20
CA PHE A 195 6.97 16.01 -2.60
C PHE A 195 8.07 17.06 -2.38
N LEU A 196 9.23 16.65 -1.87
CA LEU A 196 10.37 17.55 -1.72
C LEU A 196 10.89 18.06 -3.07
N SER A 197 10.89 17.20 -4.09
CA SER A 197 11.28 17.58 -5.46
C SER A 197 10.30 18.58 -6.08
N GLU A 198 8.99 18.41 -5.86
CA GLU A 198 7.96 19.36 -6.28
C GLU A 198 8.10 20.72 -5.56
N LEU A 199 8.55 20.72 -4.31
CA LEU A 199 8.93 21.93 -3.59
C LEU A 199 10.26 22.54 -4.06
N GLY A 200 11.01 21.86 -4.92
CA GLY A 200 12.29 22.32 -5.45
C GLY A 200 13.50 22.07 -4.55
N PHE A 201 13.43 21.06 -3.66
CA PHE A 201 14.59 20.60 -2.90
C PHE A 201 15.51 19.76 -3.78
N THR A 202 16.82 19.99 -3.64
CA THR A 202 17.86 19.13 -4.21
C THR A 202 18.13 17.93 -3.31
N ARG A 203 18.77 16.88 -3.82
CA ARG A 203 19.14 15.70 -3.00
C ARG A 203 20.04 16.05 -1.81
N GLU A 204 20.97 16.99 -2.00
CA GLU A 204 21.82 17.46 -0.90
C GLU A 204 21.03 18.19 0.18
N GLU A 205 20.03 19.00 -0.21
CA GLU A 205 19.12 19.66 0.73
C GLU A 205 18.24 18.63 1.45
N MET A 206 17.76 17.59 0.74
CA MET A 206 16.97 16.50 1.34
C MET A 206 17.76 15.74 2.40
N GLU A 207 19.01 15.38 2.14
CA GLU A 207 19.88 14.75 3.14
C GLU A 207 20.04 15.61 4.40
N ARG A 208 20.20 16.92 4.20
CA ARG A 208 20.32 17.88 5.32
C ARG A 208 19.02 18.09 6.09
N LEU A 209 17.86 17.80 5.51
CA LEU A 209 16.58 17.85 6.22
C LEU A 209 16.49 16.78 7.31
N THR A 210 17.09 15.60 7.08
CA THR A 210 17.01 14.47 8.02
C THR A 210 17.63 14.83 9.39
N GLY A 211 16.88 14.62 10.45
CA GLY A 211 17.25 14.99 11.82
C GLY A 211 16.94 16.43 12.22
N ASN A 212 16.52 17.28 11.27
CA ASN A 212 16.15 18.67 11.54
C ASN A 212 14.63 18.83 11.70
N ARG A 213 14.24 19.92 12.36
CA ARG A 213 12.82 20.24 12.53
C ARG A 213 12.28 21.00 11.34
N VAL A 214 11.08 20.63 10.94
CA VAL A 214 10.35 21.28 9.84
C VAL A 214 8.98 21.73 10.29
N SER A 215 8.47 22.77 9.62
CA SER A 215 7.10 23.22 9.75
C SER A 215 6.49 23.39 8.36
N LEU A 216 5.25 22.90 8.19
CA LEU A 216 4.46 23.03 6.97
C LEU A 216 3.36 24.06 7.22
N LYS A 217 3.26 25.08 6.37
CA LYS A 217 2.25 26.13 6.52
C LYS A 217 1.66 26.60 5.19
N ARG A 218 0.46 27.17 5.25
CA ARG A 218 -0.13 27.95 4.16
C ARG A 218 0.64 29.25 4.00
N THR A 219 0.85 29.64 2.74
CA THR A 219 1.54 30.90 2.45
C THR A 219 0.59 32.10 2.52
N ASP A 220 -0.67 31.93 2.11
CA ASP A 220 -1.67 33.00 1.99
C ASP A 220 -2.09 33.61 3.33
N ASN A 221 -2.31 32.78 4.36
CA ASN A 221 -2.75 33.27 5.68
C ASN A 221 -1.75 32.92 6.81
N GLY A 222 -0.67 32.19 6.49
CA GLY A 222 0.34 31.77 7.47
C GLY A 222 -0.12 30.68 8.44
N GLU A 223 -1.27 30.05 8.19
CA GLU A 223 -1.76 28.95 9.01
C GLU A 223 -0.78 27.80 8.99
N ILE A 224 -0.47 27.25 10.16
CA ILE A 224 0.50 26.17 10.32
C ILE A 224 -0.27 24.85 10.39
N TYR A 225 0.07 23.92 9.50
CA TYR A 225 -0.45 22.55 9.50
C TYR A 225 0.37 21.62 10.40
N LEU A 226 1.69 21.63 10.20
CA LEU A 226 2.65 20.89 11.02
C LEU A 226 3.65 21.89 11.58
N ASP A 227 3.97 21.82 12.87
CA ASP A 227 4.91 22.73 13.50
C ASP A 227 5.97 21.97 14.31
N GLY A 228 7.21 22.16 13.91
CA GLY A 228 8.37 21.67 14.64
C GLY A 228 8.55 20.16 14.65
N PHE A 229 8.06 19.46 13.62
CA PHE A 229 8.26 18.02 13.46
C PHE A 229 9.69 17.70 13.05
N THR A 230 10.28 16.68 13.66
CA THR A 230 11.63 16.18 13.30
C THR A 230 11.51 15.27 12.07
N VAL A 231 12.23 15.58 11.00
CA VAL A 231 12.32 14.70 9.82
C VAL A 231 13.13 13.46 10.19
N CYS A 232 12.47 12.35 10.45
CA CYS A 232 13.12 11.09 10.79
C CYS A 232 13.53 10.28 9.56
N GLY A 233 12.89 10.51 8.41
CA GLY A 233 13.22 9.82 7.17
C GLY A 233 12.70 10.53 5.93
N ILE A 234 13.32 10.20 4.79
CA ILE A 234 12.87 10.59 3.45
C ILE A 234 12.60 9.32 2.68
N ALA A 235 11.34 9.11 2.32
CA ALA A 235 10.90 7.96 1.55
C ALA A 235 11.27 8.11 0.08
N SER A 236 11.72 7.02 -0.57
CA SER A 236 11.95 7.01 -2.01
C SER A 236 10.65 7.20 -2.79
N SER A 237 10.74 7.65 -4.03
CA SER A 237 9.57 7.80 -4.92
C SER A 237 8.79 6.50 -5.07
N GLU A 238 9.50 5.37 -5.19
CA GLU A 238 8.88 4.04 -5.31
C GLU A 238 8.14 3.64 -4.03
N ALA A 239 8.71 3.95 -2.87
CA ALA A 239 8.06 3.69 -1.58
C ALA A 239 6.88 4.63 -1.33
N ALA A 240 7.00 5.90 -1.70
CA ALA A 240 5.89 6.85 -1.62
C ALA A 240 4.69 6.38 -2.44
N ALA A 241 4.92 5.80 -3.63
CA ALA A 241 3.88 5.31 -4.51
C ALA A 241 3.25 3.98 -4.05
N SER A 242 4.01 3.07 -3.43
CA SER A 242 3.58 1.69 -3.15
C SER A 242 3.34 1.39 -1.68
N VAL A 243 4.06 2.06 -0.77
CA VAL A 243 3.99 1.80 0.68
C VAL A 243 3.23 2.91 1.40
N PHE A 244 3.38 4.16 0.96
CA PHE A 244 2.82 5.33 1.63
C PHE A 244 1.62 5.96 0.90
N GLU A 245 0.92 5.18 0.09
CA GLU A 245 -0.35 5.54 -0.55
C GLU A 245 -0.30 6.89 -1.31
N GLN A 246 0.83 7.17 -1.96
CA GLN A 246 1.09 8.43 -2.69
C GLN A 246 0.99 9.69 -1.80
N SER A 247 1.26 9.56 -0.52
CA SER A 247 1.22 10.68 0.41
C SER A 247 2.48 11.52 0.35
N SER A 248 2.32 12.82 0.62
CA SER A 248 3.44 13.77 0.71
C SER A 248 4.30 13.55 1.93
N MET A 249 3.64 13.23 3.04
CA MET A 249 4.25 13.06 4.35
C MET A 249 3.54 11.94 5.10
N MET A 250 4.23 11.35 6.07
CA MET A 250 3.66 10.41 7.03
C MET A 250 3.95 10.88 8.44
N ILE A 251 2.92 10.90 9.29
CA ILE A 251 2.98 11.23 10.71
C ILE A 251 2.19 10.20 11.52
N THR A 252 2.20 10.29 12.83
CA THR A 252 1.30 9.46 13.65
C THR A 252 -0.12 10.02 13.65
N LYS A 253 -1.13 9.18 13.87
CA LYS A 253 -2.52 9.62 14.01
C LYS A 253 -2.68 10.57 15.19
N SER A 254 -2.04 10.28 16.31
CA SER A 254 -2.10 11.14 17.50
C SER A 254 -1.47 12.53 17.25
N ALA A 255 -0.51 12.62 16.34
CA ALA A 255 0.03 13.90 15.88
C ALA A 255 -0.96 14.63 14.96
N ALA A 256 -1.56 13.91 13.99
CA ALA A 256 -2.54 14.50 13.06
C ALA A 256 -3.75 15.11 13.77
N GLU A 257 -4.26 14.46 14.81
CA GLU A 257 -5.38 14.95 15.64
C GLU A 257 -5.10 16.30 16.32
N LYS A 258 -3.84 16.66 16.51
CA LYS A 258 -3.41 17.94 17.09
C LYS A 258 -3.23 19.03 16.03
N THR A 259 -3.38 18.69 14.78
CA THR A 259 -3.21 19.59 13.64
C THR A 259 -4.55 20.18 13.18
N LYS A 260 -4.48 21.09 12.21
CA LYS A 260 -5.65 21.64 11.52
C LYS A 260 -5.93 20.96 10.18
N LEU A 261 -5.27 19.82 9.94
CA LEU A 261 -5.48 19.03 8.74
C LEU A 261 -6.90 18.48 8.70
N CYS A 262 -7.41 18.31 7.49
CA CYS A 262 -8.75 17.81 7.28
C CYS A 262 -8.73 16.33 6.93
N TYR A 263 -9.40 15.51 7.73
CA TYR A 263 -9.61 14.10 7.45
C TYR A 263 -10.33 13.89 6.11
N SER A 264 -9.83 13.02 5.28
CA SER A 264 -10.38 12.62 3.98
C SER A 264 -10.97 11.21 4.03
N ASP A 265 -10.12 10.23 4.29
CA ASP A 265 -10.51 8.81 4.36
C ASP A 265 -9.56 8.00 5.25
N ALA A 266 -9.87 6.72 5.41
CA ALA A 266 -8.98 5.77 6.08
C ALA A 266 -8.92 4.45 5.33
N THR A 267 -7.74 3.87 5.30
CA THR A 267 -7.48 2.57 4.69
C THR A 267 -7.05 1.57 5.76
N VAL A 268 -7.63 0.38 5.71
CA VAL A 268 -7.25 -0.77 6.54
C VAL A 268 -6.77 -1.89 5.63
N SER A 269 -5.53 -2.29 5.80
CA SER A 269 -4.97 -3.46 5.13
C SER A 269 -4.80 -4.59 6.13
N LEU A 270 -5.37 -5.74 5.81
CA LEU A 270 -5.39 -6.94 6.64
C LEU A 270 -4.43 -7.96 6.05
N TYR A 271 -3.64 -8.58 6.91
CA TYR A 271 -2.64 -9.56 6.53
C TYR A 271 -2.89 -10.89 7.22
N ASP A 272 -2.57 -11.98 6.55
CA ASP A 272 -2.51 -13.32 7.11
C ASP A 272 -1.05 -13.75 7.17
N ASP A 273 -0.59 -14.22 8.34
CA ASP A 273 0.77 -14.71 8.55
C ASP A 273 0.94 -16.20 8.11
N SER A 274 -0.02 -16.78 7.40
CA SER A 274 -0.02 -18.20 7.01
C SER A 274 0.92 -18.51 5.85
#